data_d36b273695b4304677d4f33485d65ad4
#
_entry.id   d36b273695b4304677d4f33485d65ad4
#
_cell.length_a   1.000
_cell.length_b   1.000
_cell.length_c   1.000
_cell.angle_alpha   90.00
_cell.angle_beta   90.00
_cell.angle_gamma   90.00
#
_symmetry.space_group_name_H-M   'P 1'
#
loop_
_entity.id
_entity.type
_entity.pdbx_description
1 polymer ?
#
loop_
_entity_poly.entity_id
_entity_poly.type
_entity_poly.pdbx_seq_one_letter_code
_entity_poly.pdbx_strand_id
1 'polypeptide(L)'
;MSTSGATSALARSGENGAAGPSGSGREPSTGTAPSDIAGPARRRTGQSRRRRGSLSADLIVTESLRLLDAGGLAGFSLPKLGRALGADPTAVYRHFASKDDLTLAIADRLIEEAMTGLEPGPCWQETLEQLIRRIRLTYRRHPAAASLASYRTTQGPAEMRAVNVLIGAVLQAGYQGAEAARVYRALGDFSLSWAGGEAHLLALEPELQQADRSAWRGAYLSADRATYPNIWQVRDDLPDVTEDAIFETILSVVIEGVVRQAPRPCTCPRHARKDG
;
A
#
# COMPACT_ATOMS: atom_id res chain seq x y z
N MET A 1 38.63 15.79 -24.52
CA MET A 1 39.57 14.88 -23.85
C MET A 1 38.73 13.83 -23.16
N SER A 2 38.49 12.78 -23.85
CA SER A 2 39.10 11.44 -23.79
C SER A 2 38.79 10.75 -22.48
N THR A 3 38.06 9.75 -22.55
CA THR A 3 38.02 8.31 -22.86
C THR A 3 37.87 7.54 -21.59
N SER A 4 37.13 6.54 -21.46
CA SER A 4 37.09 5.17 -21.90
C SER A 4 36.26 4.41 -20.84
N GLY A 5 35.26 3.64 -20.98
CA GLY A 5 35.13 2.43 -21.75
C GLY A 5 35.68 1.22 -21.01
N ALA A 6 34.78 0.34 -20.49
CA ALA A 6 35.10 -1.08 -20.36
C ALA A 6 33.85 -1.93 -20.29
N THR A 7 33.60 -2.57 -21.36
CA THR A 7 32.83 -3.75 -21.68
C THR A 7 33.59 -5.00 -21.23
N SER A 8 32.91 -6.05 -20.73
CA SER A 8 33.28 -7.45 -20.98
C SER A 8 32.28 -8.33 -20.20
N ALA A 9 31.37 -9.05 -20.79
CA ALA A 9 31.45 -10.28 -21.61
C ALA A 9 31.53 -11.53 -20.74
N LEU A 10 30.41 -12.27 -20.74
CA LEU A 10 30.25 -13.65 -21.28
C LEU A 10 31.19 -14.75 -20.74
N ALA A 11 30.59 -15.75 -20.14
CA ALA A 11 30.91 -17.14 -20.58
C ALA A 11 29.78 -18.12 -20.20
N ARG A 12 29.49 -18.90 -21.20
CA ARG A 12 28.58 -20.06 -21.31
C ARG A 12 29.21 -21.33 -20.78
N SER A 13 28.37 -22.34 -20.74
CA SER A 13 28.64 -23.80 -20.93
C SER A 13 28.67 -24.58 -19.62
N GLY A 14 28.05 -25.72 -19.46
CA GLY A 14 27.68 -26.71 -20.44
C GLY A 14 26.88 -27.86 -19.82
N GLU A 15 26.35 -28.61 -20.70
CA GLU A 15 25.48 -29.75 -20.69
C GLU A 15 26.06 -31.02 -20.04
N ASN A 16 25.14 -31.97 -19.91
CA ASN A 16 25.23 -33.43 -19.93
C ASN A 16 24.96 -34.09 -18.58
N GLY A 17 24.16 -35.12 -18.46
CA GLY A 17 23.56 -36.08 -19.36
C GLY A 17 23.03 -37.27 -18.55
N ALA A 18 21.89 -37.73 -18.91
CA ALA A 18 21.42 -39.05 -19.23
C ALA A 18 21.45 -40.21 -18.21
N ALA A 19 20.32 -40.88 -18.29
CA ALA A 19 20.06 -42.33 -18.29
C ALA A 19 19.69 -43.04 -16.95
N GLY A 20 18.44 -43.56 -16.91
CA GLY A 20 17.97 -44.67 -16.08
C GLY A 20 18.60 -46.03 -16.52
N PRO A 21 18.09 -47.18 -16.13
CA PRO A 21 16.70 -47.60 -16.08
C PRO A 21 16.31 -48.65 -15.00
N SER A 22 14.99 -48.90 -14.91
CA SER A 22 14.28 -50.20 -14.77
C SER A 22 14.54 -51.19 -13.63
N GLY A 23 13.42 -51.70 -13.10
CA GLY A 23 13.33 -53.10 -12.69
C GLY A 23 12.27 -53.43 -11.63
N SER A 24 11.13 -53.93 -12.13
CA SER A 24 10.33 -55.09 -11.66
C SER A 24 10.00 -55.23 -10.16
N GLY A 25 8.74 -55.24 -9.70
CA GLY A 25 7.77 -56.30 -9.98
C GLY A 25 7.67 -57.28 -8.81
N ARG A 26 6.54 -57.24 -8.07
CA ARG A 26 5.81 -58.45 -7.61
C ARG A 26 4.65 -58.10 -6.67
N GLU A 27 3.45 -58.37 -7.11
CA GLU A 27 2.28 -58.74 -6.29
C GLU A 27 2.28 -60.23 -6.05
N PRO A 28 1.23 -60.81 -5.41
CA PRO A 28 0.56 -60.53 -4.11
C PRO A 28 0.57 -61.81 -3.20
N SER A 29 0.11 -61.70 -1.97
CA SER A 29 -0.44 -62.88 -1.28
C SER A 29 -1.57 -62.53 -0.29
N THR A 30 -2.64 -63.20 -0.51
CA THR A 30 -3.87 -63.39 0.25
C THR A 30 -3.63 -64.06 1.63
N GLY A 31 -4.39 -63.65 2.63
CA GLY A 31 -4.43 -64.31 3.93
C GLY A 31 -5.48 -63.76 4.90
N THR A 32 -6.70 -64.24 4.77
CA THR A 32 -7.70 -64.72 5.75
C THR A 32 -7.76 -64.05 7.15
N ALA A 33 -8.94 -63.52 7.49
CA ALA A 33 -9.42 -63.25 8.83
C ALA A 33 -9.69 -64.55 9.65
N PRO A 34 -9.81 -64.48 11.02
CA PRO A 34 -11.11 -64.26 11.60
C PRO A 34 -11.19 -63.54 12.99
N SER A 35 -12.39 -63.05 13.23
CA SER A 35 -13.28 -62.98 14.43
C SER A 35 -12.87 -62.28 15.71
N ASP A 36 -13.74 -61.30 16.01
CA ASP A 36 -14.44 -60.99 17.26
C ASP A 36 -13.71 -61.05 18.61
N ILE A 37 -13.61 -59.85 19.25
CA ILE A 37 -14.10 -59.68 20.64
C ILE A 37 -14.49 -58.21 20.83
N ALA A 38 -15.77 -57.98 21.18
CA ALA A 38 -16.35 -56.69 21.54
C ALA A 38 -15.88 -56.26 22.93
N GLY A 39 -15.31 -55.05 23.02
CA GLY A 39 -15.05 -54.31 24.26
C GLY A 39 -15.76 -52.96 24.25
N PRO A 40 -16.20 -52.38 25.39
CA PRO A 40 -17.21 -51.35 25.42
C PRO A 40 -16.73 -49.99 24.91
N ALA A 41 -17.61 -49.37 24.12
CA ALA A 41 -17.44 -48.03 23.54
C ALA A 41 -17.23 -46.98 24.63
N ARG A 42 -16.00 -46.46 24.73
CA ARG A 42 -15.75 -45.16 25.38
C ARG A 42 -16.29 -44.07 24.46
N ARG A 43 -17.39 -43.45 24.91
CA ARG A 43 -17.89 -42.19 24.34
C ARG A 43 -16.76 -41.16 24.38
N ARG A 44 -16.07 -40.98 23.29
CA ARG A 44 -15.23 -39.81 23.04
C ARG A 44 -16.20 -38.67 22.73
N THR A 45 -16.42 -37.83 23.74
CA THR A 45 -17.01 -36.52 23.56
C THR A 45 -16.34 -35.82 22.40
N GLY A 46 -17.10 -35.74 21.32
CA GLY A 46 -16.68 -34.98 20.12
C GLY A 46 -16.58 -33.51 20.49
N GLN A 47 -15.41 -33.04 20.88
CA GLN A 47 -15.06 -31.66 20.72
C GLN A 47 -15.17 -31.34 19.23
N SER A 48 -16.21 -30.61 18.89
CA SER A 48 -16.42 -30.00 17.60
C SER A 48 -15.12 -29.29 17.21
N ARG A 49 -14.35 -29.92 16.34
CA ARG A 49 -13.20 -29.32 15.68
C ARG A 49 -13.79 -28.25 14.79
N ARG A 50 -13.89 -27.01 15.30
CA ARG A 50 -14.20 -25.83 14.49
C ARG A 50 -13.38 -25.98 13.21
N ARG A 51 -14.06 -26.05 12.05
CA ARG A 51 -13.43 -25.99 10.74
C ARG A 51 -12.48 -24.77 10.78
N ARG A 52 -11.20 -25.00 10.94
CA ARG A 52 -10.19 -23.98 10.70
C ARG A 52 -10.36 -23.62 9.23
N GLY A 53 -10.90 -22.43 8.94
CA GLY A 53 -10.90 -21.90 7.59
C GLY A 53 -9.49 -22.05 7.05
N SER A 54 -9.37 -22.51 5.83
CA SER A 54 -8.05 -22.65 5.19
C SER A 54 -7.38 -21.26 5.22
N LEU A 55 -6.13 -21.21 5.66
CA LEU A 55 -5.34 -19.99 5.60
C LEU A 55 -5.33 -19.52 4.14
N SER A 56 -5.65 -18.25 3.91
CA SER A 56 -5.67 -17.61 2.59
C SER A 56 -4.80 -16.37 2.60
N ALA A 57 -4.33 -15.94 1.44
CA ALA A 57 -3.58 -14.68 1.30
C ALA A 57 -4.39 -13.49 1.84
N ASP A 58 -5.68 -13.44 1.52
CA ASP A 58 -6.61 -12.41 1.99
C ASP A 58 -6.71 -12.35 3.51
N LEU A 59 -6.88 -13.51 4.17
CA LEU A 59 -6.94 -13.59 5.63
C LEU A 59 -5.62 -13.14 6.28
N ILE A 60 -4.48 -13.50 5.67
CA ILE A 60 -3.15 -13.09 6.15
C ILE A 60 -3.00 -11.58 6.07
N VAL A 61 -3.37 -10.96 4.95
CA VAL A 61 -3.30 -9.49 4.76
C VAL A 61 -4.25 -8.78 5.73
N THR A 62 -5.49 -9.25 5.86
CA THR A 62 -6.48 -8.68 6.78
C THR A 62 -6.00 -8.71 8.22
N GLU A 63 -5.44 -9.83 8.67
CA GLU A 63 -4.93 -9.96 10.03
C GLU A 63 -3.64 -9.15 10.24
N SER A 64 -2.81 -9.00 9.20
CA SER A 64 -1.65 -8.13 9.24
C SER A 64 -2.03 -6.67 9.45
N LEU A 65 -3.03 -6.17 8.71
CA LEU A 65 -3.59 -4.83 8.89
C LEU A 65 -4.12 -4.64 10.31
N ARG A 66 -4.92 -5.59 10.80
CA ARG A 66 -5.45 -5.53 12.16
C ARG A 66 -4.35 -5.44 13.23
N LEU A 67 -3.26 -6.18 13.08
CA LEU A 67 -2.12 -6.13 14.01
C LEU A 67 -1.37 -4.80 13.92
N LEU A 68 -1.19 -4.25 12.72
CA LEU A 68 -0.56 -2.94 12.49
C LEU A 68 -1.41 -1.82 13.08
N ASP A 69 -2.74 -1.87 12.91
CA ASP A 69 -3.66 -0.87 13.46
C ASP A 69 -3.73 -0.91 14.98
N ALA A 70 -3.66 -2.11 15.57
CA ALA A 70 -3.77 -2.29 17.01
C ALA A 70 -2.48 -1.98 17.78
N GLY A 71 -1.32 -2.17 17.17
CA GLY A 71 -0.04 -2.09 17.89
C GLY A 71 1.10 -1.41 17.11
N GLY A 72 0.76 -0.67 16.07
CA GLY A 72 1.75 0.02 15.24
C GLY A 72 2.77 -0.93 14.60
N LEU A 73 3.89 -0.37 14.17
CA LEU A 73 4.98 -1.16 13.59
C LEU A 73 5.56 -2.18 14.57
N ALA A 74 5.66 -1.83 15.85
CA ALA A 74 6.12 -2.73 16.93
C ALA A 74 5.13 -3.86 17.19
N GLY A 75 3.85 -3.66 16.89
CA GLY A 75 2.79 -4.66 17.01
C GLY A 75 2.88 -5.78 15.99
N PHE A 76 3.56 -5.57 14.88
CA PHE A 76 3.59 -6.49 13.74
C PHE A 76 4.88 -7.30 13.66
N SER A 77 4.73 -8.63 13.67
CA SER A 77 5.80 -9.58 13.34
C SER A 77 5.21 -10.90 12.87
N LEU A 78 5.97 -11.69 12.10
CA LEU A 78 5.49 -13.00 11.62
C LEU A 78 5.10 -13.95 12.76
N PRO A 79 5.84 -14.03 13.91
CA PRO A 79 5.40 -14.81 15.06
C PRO A 79 4.07 -14.31 15.68
N LYS A 80 3.84 -13.00 15.74
CA LYS A 80 2.57 -12.43 16.21
C LYS A 80 1.44 -12.74 15.24
N LEU A 81 1.70 -12.59 13.94
CA LEU A 81 0.75 -12.93 12.88
C LEU A 81 0.38 -14.43 12.90
N GLY A 82 1.35 -15.33 13.02
CA GLY A 82 1.09 -16.77 13.14
C GLY A 82 0.21 -17.10 14.34
N ARG A 83 0.49 -16.49 15.51
CA ARG A 83 -0.35 -16.66 16.71
C ARG A 83 -1.79 -16.17 16.49
N ALA A 84 -1.95 -15.01 15.89
CA ALA A 84 -3.26 -14.44 15.61
C ALA A 84 -4.08 -15.29 14.63
N LEU A 85 -3.43 -15.87 13.64
CA LEU A 85 -4.04 -16.78 12.67
C LEU A 85 -4.25 -18.22 13.21
N GLY A 86 -3.72 -18.53 14.40
CA GLY A 86 -3.72 -19.90 14.93
C GLY A 86 -2.94 -20.89 14.04
N ALA A 87 -1.89 -20.40 13.38
CA ALA A 87 -1.07 -21.13 12.42
C ALA A 87 0.43 -21.00 12.78
N ASP A 88 1.23 -21.92 12.25
CA ASP A 88 2.68 -21.78 12.30
C ASP A 88 3.10 -20.53 11.52
N PRO A 89 4.03 -19.68 12.05
CA PRO A 89 4.51 -18.50 11.34
C PRO A 89 5.03 -18.78 9.93
N THR A 90 5.61 -19.98 9.71
CA THR A 90 6.12 -20.38 8.39
C THR A 90 5.00 -20.68 7.38
N ALA A 91 3.77 -20.89 7.85
CA ALA A 91 2.62 -21.11 6.96
C ALA A 91 2.31 -19.86 6.09
N VAL A 92 2.72 -18.68 6.52
CA VAL A 92 2.61 -17.44 5.73
C VAL A 92 3.40 -17.57 4.42
N TYR A 93 4.55 -18.22 4.45
CA TYR A 93 5.42 -18.41 3.28
C TYR A 93 4.86 -19.37 2.21
N ARG A 94 3.73 -20.04 2.48
CA ARG A 94 2.98 -20.78 1.44
C ARG A 94 2.18 -19.86 0.53
N HIS A 95 1.94 -18.61 0.96
CA HIS A 95 1.15 -17.61 0.25
C HIS A 95 2.00 -16.44 -0.24
N PHE A 96 3.09 -16.13 0.44
CA PHE A 96 4.00 -15.03 0.14
C PHE A 96 5.43 -15.56 0.16
N ALA A 97 6.18 -15.36 -0.93
CA ALA A 97 7.56 -15.87 -1.02
C ALA A 97 8.50 -15.18 -0.02
N SER A 98 8.17 -13.96 0.41
CA SER A 98 8.96 -13.16 1.34
C SER A 98 8.08 -12.28 2.24
N LYS A 99 8.68 -11.68 3.28
CA LYS A 99 8.03 -10.62 4.06
C LYS A 99 7.74 -9.39 3.19
N ASP A 100 8.58 -9.15 2.19
CA ASP A 100 8.42 -8.05 1.25
C ASP A 100 7.16 -8.24 0.39
N ASP A 101 6.91 -9.46 -0.12
CA ASP A 101 5.69 -9.76 -0.87
C ASP A 101 4.42 -9.56 -0.03
N LEU A 102 4.47 -9.92 1.26
CA LEU A 102 3.38 -9.62 2.18
C LEU A 102 3.20 -8.10 2.35
N THR A 103 4.29 -7.34 2.43
CA THR A 103 4.23 -5.88 2.51
C THR A 103 3.62 -5.27 1.25
N LEU A 104 3.97 -5.77 0.06
CA LEU A 104 3.36 -5.33 -1.21
C LEU A 104 1.86 -5.68 -1.27
N ALA A 105 1.47 -6.84 -0.78
CA ALA A 105 0.06 -7.23 -0.70
C ALA A 105 -0.74 -6.35 0.30
N ILE A 106 -0.13 -5.94 1.40
CA ILE A 106 -0.73 -4.97 2.34
C ILE A 106 -0.89 -3.61 1.63
N ALA A 107 0.12 -3.15 0.89
CA ALA A 107 0.04 -1.92 0.11
C ALA A 107 -1.10 -1.95 -0.92
N ASP A 108 -1.22 -3.04 -1.69
CA ASP A 108 -2.29 -3.21 -2.67
C ASP A 108 -3.67 -3.22 -2.02
N ARG A 109 -3.81 -3.81 -0.82
CA ARG A 109 -5.05 -3.77 -0.02
C ARG A 109 -5.43 -2.34 0.39
N LEU A 110 -4.47 -1.47 0.77
CA LEU A 110 -4.75 -0.07 1.09
C LEU A 110 -5.29 0.68 -0.14
N ILE A 111 -4.71 0.41 -1.32
CA ILE A 111 -5.19 0.97 -2.58
C ILE A 111 -6.59 0.43 -2.90
N GLU A 112 -6.85 -0.87 -2.71
CA GLU A 112 -8.18 -1.47 -2.90
C GLU A 112 -9.23 -0.79 -2.03
N GLU A 113 -8.92 -0.52 -0.76
CA GLU A 113 -9.81 0.18 0.15
C GLU A 113 -10.07 1.62 -0.32
N ALA A 114 -9.05 2.34 -0.76
CA ALA A 114 -9.19 3.68 -1.31
C ALA A 114 -10.06 3.71 -2.57
N MET A 115 -9.99 2.66 -3.38
CA MET A 115 -10.78 2.50 -4.61
C MET A 115 -12.22 2.06 -4.37
N THR A 116 -12.55 1.54 -3.19
CA THR A 116 -13.89 1.01 -2.91
C THR A 116 -14.96 2.08 -3.06
N GLY A 117 -15.91 1.86 -3.99
CA GLY A 117 -16.98 2.80 -4.31
C GLY A 117 -16.50 4.09 -5.02
N LEU A 118 -15.29 4.10 -5.58
CA LEU A 118 -14.87 5.14 -6.52
C LEU A 118 -15.36 4.77 -7.93
N GLU A 119 -16.26 5.58 -8.46
CA GLU A 119 -16.73 5.45 -9.84
C GLU A 119 -16.28 6.67 -10.62
N PRO A 120 -15.39 6.50 -11.62
CA PRO A 120 -14.98 7.60 -12.48
C PRO A 120 -16.17 8.19 -13.22
N GLY A 121 -16.39 9.49 -13.02
CA GLY A 121 -17.47 10.24 -13.65
C GLY A 121 -17.04 10.94 -14.95
N PRO A 122 -17.94 11.72 -15.56
CA PRO A 122 -17.62 12.53 -16.74
C PRO A 122 -16.69 13.72 -16.41
N CYS A 123 -16.53 14.05 -15.13
CA CYS A 123 -15.63 15.10 -14.66
C CYS A 123 -14.28 14.50 -14.26
N TRP A 124 -13.30 14.60 -15.15
CA TRP A 124 -11.95 14.12 -14.92
C TRP A 124 -11.27 14.78 -13.71
N GLN A 125 -11.53 16.07 -13.49
CA GLN A 125 -10.96 16.80 -12.35
C GLN A 125 -11.50 16.24 -11.02
N GLU A 126 -12.79 16.02 -10.91
CA GLU A 126 -13.41 15.43 -9.72
C GLU A 126 -12.90 14.01 -9.47
N THR A 127 -12.69 13.23 -10.53
CA THR A 127 -12.11 11.88 -10.44
C THR A 127 -10.70 11.91 -9.83
N LEU A 128 -9.84 12.84 -10.31
CA LEU A 128 -8.48 13.03 -9.78
C LEU A 128 -8.52 13.44 -8.30
N GLU A 129 -9.29 14.45 -7.96
CA GLU A 129 -9.42 14.95 -6.60
C GLU A 129 -9.95 13.89 -5.64
N GLN A 130 -10.99 13.15 -6.03
CA GLN A 130 -11.55 12.08 -5.21
C GLN A 130 -10.54 10.96 -4.96
N LEU A 131 -9.83 10.51 -6.00
CA LEU A 131 -8.84 9.45 -5.85
C LEU A 131 -7.73 9.85 -4.89
N ILE A 132 -7.17 11.05 -5.05
CA ILE A 132 -6.09 11.56 -4.20
C ILE A 132 -6.55 11.69 -2.74
N ARG A 133 -7.74 12.28 -2.49
CA ARG A 133 -8.29 12.39 -1.13
C ARG A 133 -8.56 11.02 -0.50
N ARG A 134 -9.06 10.05 -1.26
CA ARG A 134 -9.35 8.69 -0.77
C ARG A 134 -8.08 7.95 -0.38
N ILE A 135 -7.01 8.04 -1.18
CA ILE A 135 -5.71 7.47 -0.84
C ILE A 135 -5.21 8.05 0.48
N ARG A 136 -5.22 9.39 0.63
CA ARG A 136 -4.83 10.05 1.89
C ARG A 136 -5.66 9.56 3.07
N LEU A 137 -6.99 9.53 2.94
CA LEU A 137 -7.88 9.10 4.02
C LEU A 137 -7.66 7.64 4.43
N THR A 138 -7.40 6.75 3.48
CA THR A 138 -7.09 5.36 3.76
C THR A 138 -5.74 5.23 4.48
N TYR A 139 -4.73 5.96 4.04
CA TYR A 139 -3.40 5.96 4.67
C TYR A 139 -3.45 6.51 6.10
N ARG A 140 -4.26 7.53 6.35
CA ARG A 140 -4.50 8.06 7.70
C ARG A 140 -5.22 7.07 8.62
N ARG A 141 -6.10 6.21 8.08
CA ARG A 141 -6.77 5.14 8.85
C ARG A 141 -5.82 4.00 9.22
N HIS A 142 -4.82 3.75 8.40
CA HIS A 142 -3.86 2.66 8.55
C HIS A 142 -2.41 3.17 8.57
N PRO A 143 -2.04 4.08 9.50
CA PRO A 143 -0.78 4.81 9.40
C PRO A 143 0.45 3.89 9.47
N ALA A 144 0.44 2.88 10.33
CA ALA A 144 1.55 1.94 10.44
C ALA A 144 1.71 1.09 9.16
N ALA A 145 0.60 0.63 8.58
CA ALA A 145 0.64 -0.13 7.32
C ALA A 145 1.10 0.75 6.15
N ALA A 146 0.56 1.96 6.05
CA ALA A 146 0.93 2.92 5.02
C ALA A 146 2.41 3.36 5.14
N SER A 147 2.92 3.56 6.35
CA SER A 147 4.33 3.87 6.60
C SER A 147 5.27 2.76 6.11
N LEU A 148 4.87 1.47 6.22
CA LEU A 148 5.64 0.34 5.69
C LEU A 148 5.66 0.28 4.16
N ALA A 149 4.56 0.70 3.54
CA ALA A 149 4.24 0.36 2.15
C ALA A 149 4.22 1.56 1.19
N SER A 150 4.27 2.80 1.72
CA SER A 150 4.35 4.00 0.89
C SER A 150 5.56 3.95 -0.04
N TYR A 151 5.41 4.49 -1.24
CA TYR A 151 6.41 4.48 -2.33
C TYR A 151 6.70 3.12 -2.97
N ARG A 152 6.00 2.05 -2.59
CA ARG A 152 6.20 0.73 -3.20
C ARG A 152 5.25 0.54 -4.37
N THR A 153 5.79 0.06 -5.49
CA THR A 153 5.00 -0.43 -6.62
C THR A 153 4.58 -1.86 -6.30
N THR A 154 3.27 -2.08 -6.13
CA THR A 154 2.75 -3.38 -5.68
C THR A 154 2.65 -4.38 -6.82
N GLN A 155 2.45 -3.89 -8.05
CA GLN A 155 2.09 -4.67 -9.23
C GLN A 155 0.79 -5.48 -9.03
N GLY A 156 0.04 -5.15 -7.99
CA GLY A 156 -1.20 -5.80 -7.62
C GLY A 156 -2.40 -5.32 -8.44
N PRO A 157 -3.53 -6.04 -8.37
CA PRO A 157 -4.71 -5.70 -9.15
C PRO A 157 -5.36 -4.37 -8.73
N ALA A 158 -5.23 -3.96 -7.47
CA ALA A 158 -5.78 -2.69 -7.01
C ALA A 158 -4.97 -1.51 -7.51
N GLU A 159 -3.64 -1.58 -7.44
CA GLU A 159 -2.76 -0.57 -8.05
C GLU A 159 -3.04 -0.42 -9.54
N MET A 160 -3.13 -1.53 -10.27
CA MET A 160 -3.41 -1.48 -11.70
C MET A 160 -4.76 -0.81 -12.02
N ARG A 161 -5.80 -1.04 -11.21
CA ARG A 161 -7.09 -0.34 -11.34
C ARG A 161 -6.95 1.16 -11.04
N ALA A 162 -6.29 1.53 -9.96
CA ALA A 162 -6.09 2.93 -9.57
C ALA A 162 -5.29 3.70 -10.64
N VAL A 163 -4.22 3.11 -11.14
CA VAL A 163 -3.41 3.66 -12.24
C VAL A 163 -4.26 3.84 -13.50
N ASN A 164 -5.07 2.84 -13.85
CA ASN A 164 -5.95 2.93 -15.03
C ASN A 164 -6.99 4.06 -14.89
N VAL A 165 -7.56 4.25 -13.72
CA VAL A 165 -8.50 5.36 -13.43
C VAL A 165 -7.79 6.70 -13.54
N LEU A 166 -6.61 6.84 -12.96
CA LEU A 166 -5.82 8.07 -12.98
C LEU A 166 -5.41 8.45 -14.41
N ILE A 167 -4.89 7.49 -15.18
CA ILE A 167 -4.56 7.68 -16.59
C ILE A 167 -5.82 8.04 -17.39
N GLY A 168 -6.94 7.35 -17.14
CA GLY A 168 -8.22 7.64 -17.80
C GLY A 168 -8.66 9.10 -17.63
N ALA A 169 -8.56 9.63 -16.40
CA ALA A 169 -8.86 11.03 -16.12
C ALA A 169 -7.90 12.00 -16.84
N VAL A 170 -6.61 11.69 -16.86
CA VAL A 170 -5.60 12.47 -17.59
C VAL A 170 -5.86 12.48 -19.11
N LEU A 171 -6.25 11.33 -19.69
CA LEU A 171 -6.61 11.24 -21.10
C LEU A 171 -7.91 12.02 -21.41
N GLN A 172 -8.90 12.02 -20.50
CA GLN A 172 -10.11 12.84 -20.62
C GLN A 172 -9.79 14.34 -20.63
N ALA A 173 -8.80 14.77 -19.84
CA ALA A 173 -8.28 16.13 -19.85
C ALA A 173 -7.59 16.51 -21.17
N GLY A 174 -7.39 15.56 -22.07
CA GLY A 174 -6.83 15.76 -23.40
C GLY A 174 -5.35 15.53 -23.54
N TYR A 175 -4.64 15.21 -22.45
CA TYR A 175 -3.24 14.84 -22.50
C TYR A 175 -3.06 13.54 -23.27
N GLN A 176 -1.93 13.38 -23.97
CA GLN A 176 -1.67 12.18 -24.77
C GLN A 176 -0.18 11.77 -24.71
N GLY A 177 0.10 10.51 -25.03
CA GLY A 177 1.45 9.98 -25.18
C GLY A 177 2.34 10.23 -23.96
N ALA A 178 3.54 10.72 -24.21
CA ALA A 178 4.54 10.96 -23.16
C ALA A 178 4.13 12.05 -22.16
N GLU A 179 3.29 13.00 -22.57
CA GLU A 179 2.78 14.05 -21.67
C GLU A 179 1.77 13.46 -20.68
N ALA A 180 0.83 12.65 -21.15
CA ALA A 180 -0.12 11.95 -20.28
C ALA A 180 0.62 11.06 -19.26
N ALA A 181 1.67 10.36 -19.70
CA ALA A 181 2.48 9.55 -18.81
C ALA A 181 3.19 10.38 -17.72
N ARG A 182 3.70 11.57 -18.06
CA ARG A 182 4.33 12.48 -17.08
C ARG A 182 3.32 13.04 -16.08
N VAL A 183 2.15 13.50 -16.56
CA VAL A 183 1.11 14.05 -15.71
C VAL A 183 0.58 12.99 -14.76
N TYR A 184 0.28 11.79 -15.26
CA TYR A 184 -0.11 10.65 -14.43
C TYR A 184 0.93 10.39 -13.34
N ARG A 185 2.21 10.29 -13.72
CA ARG A 185 3.27 9.97 -12.77
C ARG A 185 3.42 11.05 -11.70
N ALA A 186 3.37 12.32 -12.10
CA ALA A 186 3.45 13.45 -11.16
C ALA A 186 2.31 13.43 -10.13
N LEU A 187 1.07 13.16 -10.58
CA LEU A 187 -0.10 13.07 -9.69
C LEU A 187 -0.01 11.85 -8.77
N GLY A 188 0.41 10.70 -9.28
CA GLY A 188 0.58 9.47 -8.50
C GLY A 188 1.67 9.62 -7.44
N ASP A 189 2.84 10.12 -7.83
CA ASP A 189 3.96 10.35 -6.90
C ASP A 189 3.61 11.40 -5.85
N PHE A 190 2.93 12.48 -6.22
CA PHE A 190 2.42 13.48 -5.26
C PHE A 190 1.47 12.82 -4.25
N SER A 191 0.48 12.08 -4.72
CA SER A 191 -0.54 11.44 -3.87
C SER A 191 0.09 10.50 -2.85
N LEU A 192 0.95 9.60 -3.32
CA LEU A 192 1.60 8.60 -2.46
C LEU A 192 2.64 9.22 -1.53
N SER A 193 3.39 10.23 -2.00
CA SER A 193 4.40 10.93 -1.19
C SER A 193 3.77 11.68 -0.04
N TRP A 194 2.71 12.44 -0.32
CA TRP A 194 2.01 13.17 0.73
C TRP A 194 1.36 12.23 1.74
N ALA A 195 0.54 11.29 1.25
CA ALA A 195 -0.18 10.36 2.12
C ALA A 195 0.79 9.48 2.94
N GLY A 196 1.89 9.04 2.34
CA GLY A 196 2.91 8.25 3.01
C GLY A 196 3.69 9.04 4.06
N GLY A 197 4.05 10.29 3.77
CA GLY A 197 4.70 11.18 4.73
C GLY A 197 3.82 11.48 5.94
N GLU A 198 2.55 11.81 5.71
CA GLU A 198 1.58 12.03 6.79
C GLU A 198 1.35 10.76 7.61
N ALA A 199 1.21 9.59 6.96
CA ALA A 199 1.07 8.31 7.65
C ALA A 199 2.32 7.97 8.49
N HIS A 200 3.51 8.29 8.00
CA HIS A 200 4.75 8.10 8.75
C HIS A 200 4.75 8.92 10.05
N LEU A 201 4.36 10.19 9.99
CA LEU A 201 4.25 11.04 11.18
C LEU A 201 3.19 10.52 12.16
N LEU A 202 2.04 10.07 11.65
CA LEU A 202 0.97 9.50 12.46
C LEU A 202 1.34 8.14 13.09
N ALA A 203 2.30 7.42 12.50
CA ALA A 203 2.79 6.15 13.03
C ALA A 203 3.88 6.30 14.11
N LEU A 204 4.38 7.52 14.35
CA LEU A 204 5.31 7.80 15.45
C LEU A 204 4.60 7.67 16.80
N GLU A 205 5.37 7.43 17.87
CA GLU A 205 4.86 7.47 19.24
C GLU A 205 4.25 8.86 19.54
N PRO A 206 3.13 8.93 20.30
CA PRO A 206 2.43 10.19 20.57
C PRO A 206 3.31 11.27 21.20
N GLU A 207 4.25 10.87 22.06
CA GLU A 207 5.19 11.76 22.72
C GLU A 207 6.13 12.42 21.71
N LEU A 208 6.60 11.66 20.71
CA LEU A 208 7.46 12.18 19.66
C LEU A 208 6.71 13.13 18.74
N GLN A 209 5.48 12.76 18.33
CA GLN A 209 4.62 13.65 17.56
C GLN A 209 4.37 14.98 18.28
N GLN A 210 4.12 14.92 19.60
CA GLN A 210 3.90 16.12 20.42
C GLN A 210 5.18 16.95 20.56
N ALA A 211 6.34 16.30 20.74
CA ALA A 211 7.62 16.98 20.82
C ALA A 211 7.93 17.76 19.54
N ASP A 212 7.73 17.15 18.36
CA ASP A 212 7.96 17.79 17.06
C ASP A 212 7.04 18.99 16.87
N ARG A 213 5.74 18.84 17.16
CA ARG A 213 4.77 19.95 17.08
C ARG A 213 5.15 21.11 18.01
N SER A 214 5.57 20.79 19.25
CA SER A 214 5.95 21.80 20.25
C SER A 214 7.25 22.50 19.86
N ALA A 215 8.24 21.77 19.34
CA ALA A 215 9.51 22.33 18.87
C ALA A 215 9.30 23.26 17.69
N TRP A 216 8.50 22.84 16.70
CA TRP A 216 8.14 23.66 15.55
C TRP A 216 7.47 24.97 15.99
N ARG A 217 6.42 24.88 16.80
CA ARG A 217 5.68 26.02 17.32
C ARG A 217 6.57 26.99 18.09
N GLY A 218 7.39 26.47 18.99
CA GLY A 218 8.33 27.25 19.80
C GLY A 218 9.35 28.02 18.95
N ALA A 219 9.95 27.35 17.98
CA ALA A 219 10.95 27.93 17.08
C ALA A 219 10.39 29.10 16.27
N TYR A 220 9.21 28.93 15.67
CA TYR A 220 8.64 29.97 14.80
C TYR A 220 8.05 31.15 15.60
N LEU A 221 7.39 30.91 16.72
CA LEU A 221 6.87 31.99 17.57
C LEU A 221 7.96 32.84 18.21
N SER A 222 9.14 32.26 18.48
CA SER A 222 10.28 32.97 19.09
C SER A 222 11.24 33.57 18.07
N ALA A 223 10.94 33.49 16.76
CA ALA A 223 11.80 34.03 15.70
C ALA A 223 12.05 35.53 15.86
N ASP A 224 13.34 35.92 15.87
CA ASP A 224 13.73 37.32 15.92
C ASP A 224 13.39 38.02 14.63
N ARG A 225 12.77 39.21 14.76
CA ARG A 225 12.30 40.02 13.62
C ARG A 225 13.44 40.53 12.73
N ALA A 226 14.59 40.86 13.32
CA ALA A 226 15.69 41.41 12.54
C ALA A 226 16.39 40.32 11.72
N THR A 227 16.49 39.12 12.29
CA THR A 227 17.13 37.95 11.67
C THR A 227 16.19 37.23 10.72
N TYR A 228 14.90 37.08 11.07
CA TYR A 228 13.91 36.29 10.32
C TYR A 228 12.64 37.11 10.00
N PRO A 229 12.74 38.22 9.24
CA PRO A 229 11.63 39.15 9.01
C PRO A 229 10.42 38.51 8.32
N ASN A 230 10.62 37.49 7.47
CA ASN A 230 9.53 36.81 6.76
C ASN A 230 8.76 35.87 7.70
N ILE A 231 9.45 35.14 8.58
CA ILE A 231 8.79 34.32 9.59
C ILE A 231 7.97 35.17 10.51
N TRP A 232 8.53 36.33 10.92
CA TRP A 232 7.86 37.29 11.79
C TRP A 232 6.51 37.79 11.24
N GLN A 233 6.38 37.95 9.93
CA GLN A 233 5.13 38.44 9.30
C GLN A 233 3.96 37.47 9.44
N VAL A 234 4.22 36.13 9.46
CA VAL A 234 3.19 35.11 9.47
C VAL A 234 3.21 34.23 10.73
N ARG A 235 4.08 34.55 11.70
CA ARG A 235 4.34 33.69 12.88
C ARG A 235 3.09 33.43 13.73
N ASP A 236 2.18 34.41 13.80
CA ASP A 236 0.99 34.32 14.64
C ASP A 236 -0.08 33.43 14.00
N ASP A 237 -0.04 33.28 12.66
CA ASP A 237 -0.96 32.43 11.89
C ASP A 237 -0.45 30.99 11.75
N LEU A 238 0.88 30.78 11.80
CA LEU A 238 1.49 29.45 11.60
C LEU A 238 0.97 28.36 12.54
N PRO A 239 0.75 28.62 13.86
CA PRO A 239 0.28 27.59 14.78
C PRO A 239 -1.12 27.05 14.50
N ASP A 240 -1.94 27.79 13.76
CA ASP A 240 -3.33 27.45 13.46
C ASP A 240 -3.48 26.71 12.11
N VAL A 241 -2.38 26.57 11.36
CA VAL A 241 -2.37 25.79 10.12
C VAL A 241 -2.50 24.30 10.42
N THR A 242 -3.58 23.71 9.95
CA THR A 242 -3.85 22.26 10.12
C THR A 242 -3.34 21.43 8.95
N GLU A 243 -3.02 20.16 9.19
CA GLU A 243 -2.62 19.23 8.14
C GLU A 243 -3.67 19.11 7.02
N ASP A 244 -4.95 19.21 7.36
CA ASP A 244 -6.03 19.18 6.37
C ASP A 244 -6.02 20.47 5.50
N ALA A 245 -5.79 21.64 6.09
CA ALA A 245 -5.68 22.89 5.35
C ALA A 245 -4.45 22.87 4.41
N ILE A 246 -3.32 22.36 4.89
CA ILE A 246 -2.10 22.22 4.06
C ILE A 246 -2.38 21.31 2.88
N PHE A 247 -2.96 20.13 3.14
CA PHE A 247 -3.27 19.16 2.08
C PHE A 247 -4.21 19.75 1.02
N GLU A 248 -5.33 20.37 1.43
CA GLU A 248 -6.28 20.95 0.49
C GLU A 248 -5.64 22.09 -0.32
N THR A 249 -4.77 22.89 0.30
CA THR A 249 -4.02 23.94 -0.41
C THR A 249 -3.11 23.34 -1.48
N ILE A 250 -2.32 22.33 -1.15
CA ILE A 250 -1.43 21.68 -2.11
C ILE A 250 -2.22 20.97 -3.21
N LEU A 251 -3.29 20.26 -2.83
CA LEU A 251 -4.15 19.59 -3.81
C LEU A 251 -4.73 20.60 -4.80
N SER A 252 -5.23 21.74 -4.32
CA SER A 252 -5.73 22.82 -5.17
C SER A 252 -4.67 23.32 -6.14
N VAL A 253 -3.46 23.64 -5.65
CA VAL A 253 -2.34 24.09 -6.48
C VAL A 253 -1.97 23.08 -7.56
N VAL A 254 -1.89 21.78 -7.20
CA VAL A 254 -1.54 20.71 -8.14
C VAL A 254 -2.64 20.55 -9.19
N ILE A 255 -3.90 20.48 -8.78
CA ILE A 255 -5.05 20.32 -9.70
C ILE A 255 -5.20 21.55 -10.61
N GLU A 256 -5.08 22.77 -10.08
CA GLU A 256 -5.10 23.99 -10.88
C GLU A 256 -3.97 23.99 -11.92
N GLY A 257 -2.78 23.53 -11.55
CA GLY A 257 -1.65 23.35 -12.48
C GLY A 257 -2.00 22.43 -13.65
N VAL A 258 -2.66 21.30 -13.36
CA VAL A 258 -3.14 20.37 -14.39
C VAL A 258 -4.23 21.01 -15.24
N VAL A 259 -5.21 21.67 -14.61
CA VAL A 259 -6.35 22.33 -15.31
C VAL A 259 -5.85 23.40 -16.28
N ARG A 260 -4.88 24.23 -15.87
CA ARG A 260 -4.34 25.32 -16.72
C ARG A 260 -3.61 24.79 -17.95
N GLN A 261 -3.01 23.62 -17.86
CA GLN A 261 -2.24 22.99 -18.94
C GLN A 261 -3.08 21.98 -19.74
N ALA A 262 -4.28 21.63 -19.27
CA ALA A 262 -5.11 20.62 -19.91
C ALA A 262 -5.58 21.10 -21.29
N PRO A 263 -5.37 20.28 -22.34
CA PRO A 263 -5.85 20.58 -23.68
C PRO A 263 -7.39 20.67 -23.77
N ARG A 264 -8.10 20.00 -22.85
CA ARG A 264 -9.56 20.02 -22.75
C ARG A 264 -9.99 20.48 -21.36
N PRO A 265 -10.67 21.65 -21.23
CA PRO A 265 -11.16 22.10 -19.95
C PRO A 265 -12.23 21.15 -19.39
N CYS A 266 -12.32 21.07 -18.08
CA CYS A 266 -13.42 20.39 -17.42
C CYS A 266 -14.71 21.23 -17.59
N THR A 267 -15.76 20.62 -18.14
CA THR A 267 -17.05 21.29 -18.39
C THR A 267 -18.08 21.01 -17.30
N CYS A 268 -17.70 20.35 -16.22
CA CYS A 268 -18.64 20.04 -15.14
C CYS A 268 -19.04 21.30 -14.35
N PRO A 269 -20.31 21.40 -13.89
CA PRO A 269 -20.86 22.60 -13.26
C PRO A 269 -20.11 23.06 -12.00
N ARG A 270 -19.46 22.14 -11.31
CA ARG A 270 -18.68 22.44 -10.07
C ARG A 270 -17.37 23.16 -10.36
N HIS A 271 -16.81 22.97 -11.56
CA HIS A 271 -15.51 23.47 -11.98
C HIS A 271 -15.59 24.39 -13.20
N ALA A 272 -16.82 24.64 -13.73
CA ALA A 272 -17.00 25.72 -14.69
C ALA A 272 -16.46 27.01 -14.05
N ARG A 273 -15.43 27.59 -14.65
CA ARG A 273 -14.78 28.80 -14.12
C ARG A 273 -15.87 29.80 -13.76
N LYS A 274 -15.78 30.34 -12.56
CA LYS A 274 -16.34 31.63 -12.23
C LYS A 274 -15.49 32.67 -13.00
N ASP A 275 -15.67 32.72 -14.31
CA ASP A 275 -15.21 33.84 -15.10
C ASP A 275 -16.16 35.02 -14.78
N GLY A 276 -15.70 35.84 -13.89
CA GLY A 276 -16.34 37.09 -13.49
C GLY A 276 -15.31 37.91 -12.74
#